data_6e6b91702a7894de8356d34e2ee028c0
#
_entry.id   6e6b91702a7894de8356d34e2ee028c0
#
_cell.length_a   1.000
_cell.length_b   1.000
_cell.length_c   1.000
_cell.angle_alpha   90.00
_cell.angle_beta   90.00
_cell.angle_gamma   90.00
#
_symmetry.space_group_name_H-M   'P 1'
#
loop_
_entity.id
_entity.type
_entity.pdbx_description
1 polymer ?
#
loop_
_entity_poly.entity_id
_entity_poly.type
_entity_poly.pdbx_seq_one_letter_code
_entity_poly.pdbx_strand_id
1 'polypeptide(L)'
;MPAAGANVQAVRLQRITTDYPAYLRQFYQTRAELVSQPYSVQHAALMWDAYGWADFWSIALGKLGFEVNEVVSNAEPLQKAWARERGLSYNEKNWLFEITTAQIKEFRPDVLFITDYYTYTAAYLRQLKSQCPSIRLVLGWCGAPYSDSSVFAEYDIVLSSVPELVRTFRSQGRHSEHINHAFDARVLERIQRDEAKDDFAFMGTIAKKSEFHNSRESLIVKLIESTPLTIWIDTKGASWQQRSSVLLRQWAFDAVQAVNRAGVSDVTLATLPIAGRVRQWKTRPSLPPRLDARILRVANPPLFGLEMFQQLQRSRVSLNTHIDISSTHASNMRLYEATGVGSCLLTDSKSNMSELFEPDVEVVAYSNWEECLEKVSYLLAHNDQRQSIANAGQRRTLRDHSFENRADRLDHIIKKALA
;
A
#
# COMPACT_ATOMS: atom_id res chain seq x y z
N MET A 1 -25.70 44.63 11.87
CA MET A 1 -24.58 43.96 12.57
C MET A 1 -24.48 42.57 12.00
N PRO A 2 -23.41 42.19 11.32
CA PRO A 2 -23.23 40.79 10.88
C PRO A 2 -22.93 39.97 12.14
N ALA A 3 -23.63 38.84 12.26
CA ALA A 3 -23.42 37.86 13.33
C ALA A 3 -21.97 37.40 13.32
N ALA A 4 -21.32 37.40 14.49
CA ALA A 4 -20.01 36.86 14.70
C ALA A 4 -20.00 35.39 14.19
N GLY A 5 -19.20 35.12 13.17
CA GLY A 5 -19.02 33.78 12.66
C GLY A 5 -18.56 32.86 13.79
N ALA A 6 -19.31 31.82 14.05
CA ALA A 6 -18.87 30.75 14.92
C ALA A 6 -17.50 30.30 14.44
N ASN A 7 -16.51 30.41 15.32
CA ASN A 7 -15.15 29.94 15.03
C ASN A 7 -15.23 28.41 14.90
N VAL A 8 -15.47 27.90 13.69
CA VAL A 8 -15.54 26.48 13.44
C VAL A 8 -14.12 25.94 13.65
N GLN A 9 -13.93 25.30 14.79
CA GLN A 9 -12.64 24.68 15.11
C GLN A 9 -12.28 23.70 13.99
N ALA A 10 -11.07 23.81 13.46
CA ALA A 10 -10.59 22.91 12.41
C ALA A 10 -10.66 21.45 12.88
N VAL A 11 -11.19 20.57 12.06
CA VAL A 11 -11.18 19.12 12.33
C VAL A 11 -9.74 18.63 12.30
N ARG A 12 -9.32 17.98 13.39
CA ARG A 12 -7.97 17.45 13.55
C ARG A 12 -7.94 15.98 13.11
N LEU A 13 -7.22 15.69 12.06
CA LEU A 13 -7.08 14.33 11.54
C LEU A 13 -5.64 13.85 11.71
N GLN A 14 -5.46 12.67 12.31
CA GLN A 14 -4.16 12.00 12.34
C GLN A 14 -4.20 10.74 11.49
N ARG A 15 -3.37 10.71 10.44
CA ARG A 15 -3.18 9.50 9.64
C ARG A 15 -1.99 8.71 10.17
N ILE A 16 -2.19 7.41 10.37
CA ILE A 16 -1.15 6.48 10.79
C ILE A 16 -0.93 5.45 9.69
N THR A 17 0.30 5.37 9.24
CA THR A 17 0.74 4.41 8.23
C THR A 17 1.96 3.63 8.68
N THR A 18 2.18 2.49 8.04
CA THR A 18 3.47 1.80 8.02
C THR A 18 3.96 1.73 6.58
N ASP A 19 5.22 2.00 6.39
CA ASP A 19 5.86 1.90 5.09
C ASP A 19 6.55 0.55 4.93
N TYR A 20 6.80 0.12 3.69
CA TYR A 20 7.47 -1.15 3.46
C TYR A 20 8.87 -1.16 4.11
N PRO A 21 9.19 -2.21 4.90
CA PRO A 21 10.52 -2.30 5.51
C PRO A 21 11.67 -2.25 4.50
N ALA A 22 11.45 -2.70 3.26
CA ALA A 22 12.44 -2.59 2.19
C ALA A 22 12.68 -1.13 1.79
N TYR A 23 11.61 -0.33 1.66
CA TYR A 23 11.70 1.09 1.41
C TYR A 23 12.43 1.83 2.52
N LEU A 24 11.99 1.68 3.77
CA LEU A 24 12.62 2.37 4.91
C LEU A 24 14.12 2.03 5.05
N ARG A 25 14.49 0.77 4.85
CA ARG A 25 15.92 0.38 4.83
C ARG A 25 16.69 1.10 3.72
N GLN A 26 16.18 1.09 2.49
CA GLN A 26 16.84 1.78 1.37
C GLN A 26 16.91 3.27 1.61
N PHE A 27 15.82 3.88 2.07
CA PHE A 27 15.73 5.33 2.35
C PHE A 27 16.80 5.78 3.35
N TYR A 28 16.93 5.09 4.50
CA TYR A 28 17.92 5.44 5.51
C TYR A 28 19.34 4.96 5.16
N GLN A 29 19.51 3.90 4.37
CA GLN A 29 20.82 3.48 3.89
C GLN A 29 21.44 4.49 2.92
N THR A 30 20.65 5.08 2.05
CA THR A 30 21.11 6.10 1.08
C THR A 30 21.21 7.50 1.68
N ARG A 31 20.68 7.72 2.89
CA ARG A 31 20.64 9.00 3.62
C ARG A 31 21.00 8.76 5.09
N ALA A 32 22.14 8.13 5.32
CA ALA A 32 22.55 7.69 6.67
C ALA A 32 22.64 8.86 7.67
N GLU A 33 22.96 10.05 7.22
CA GLU A 33 23.02 11.27 8.01
C GLU A 33 21.68 11.66 8.64
N LEU A 34 20.55 11.27 8.03
CA LEU A 34 19.23 11.56 8.56
C LEU A 34 18.94 10.89 9.91
N VAL A 35 19.56 9.73 10.18
CA VAL A 35 19.28 8.96 11.42
C VAL A 35 19.58 9.79 12.68
N SER A 36 20.56 10.69 12.61
CA SER A 36 20.95 11.59 13.73
C SER A 36 20.19 12.93 13.73
N GLN A 37 19.43 13.23 12.69
CA GLN A 37 18.71 14.50 12.57
C GLN A 37 17.46 14.57 13.44
N PRO A 38 16.95 15.78 13.73
CA PRO A 38 15.69 15.98 14.40
C PRO A 38 14.51 15.31 13.68
N TYR A 39 13.45 15.01 14.45
CA TYR A 39 12.21 14.44 13.91
C TYR A 39 11.67 15.21 12.71
N SER A 40 11.60 16.53 12.80
CA SER A 40 11.05 17.39 11.74
C SER A 40 11.82 17.28 10.43
N VAL A 41 13.15 17.14 10.49
CA VAL A 41 14.02 16.99 9.32
C VAL A 41 13.83 15.62 8.67
N GLN A 42 13.81 14.54 9.48
CA GLN A 42 13.57 13.20 8.99
C GLN A 42 12.17 13.05 8.38
N HIS A 43 11.15 13.62 9.05
CA HIS A 43 9.77 13.60 8.58
C HIS A 43 9.63 14.33 7.24
N ALA A 44 10.16 15.53 7.14
CA ALA A 44 10.14 16.31 5.89
C ALA A 44 10.82 15.55 4.74
N ALA A 45 11.95 14.88 5.01
CA ALA A 45 12.65 14.08 4.00
C ALA A 45 11.82 12.86 3.52
N LEU A 46 11.14 12.16 4.44
CA LEU A 46 10.23 11.05 4.08
C LEU A 46 9.03 11.55 3.25
N MET A 47 8.42 12.67 3.65
CA MET A 47 7.30 13.26 2.91
C MET A 47 7.74 13.76 1.52
N TRP A 48 8.95 14.33 1.44
CA TRP A 48 9.52 14.79 0.16
C TRP A 48 9.75 13.64 -0.83
N ASP A 49 10.14 12.46 -0.35
CA ASP A 49 10.42 11.29 -1.18
C ASP A 49 9.17 10.70 -1.85
N ALA A 50 7.98 11.18 -1.49
CA ALA A 50 6.69 10.85 -2.11
C ALA A 50 6.37 9.34 -2.14
N TYR A 51 6.84 8.56 -1.16
CA TYR A 51 6.52 7.15 -1.08
C TYR A 51 5.09 6.92 -0.57
N GLY A 52 4.37 6.02 -1.19
CA GLY A 52 2.97 5.72 -0.86
C GLY A 52 2.08 6.95 -1.03
N TRP A 53 1.48 7.41 0.07
CA TRP A 53 0.68 8.64 0.07
C TRP A 53 1.42 9.83 0.70
N ALA A 54 2.60 9.60 1.28
CA ALA A 54 3.42 10.64 1.91
C ALA A 54 2.57 11.70 2.65
N ASP A 55 2.68 12.99 2.29
CA ASP A 55 1.89 14.10 2.81
C ASP A 55 0.69 14.50 1.91
N PHE A 56 0.33 13.68 0.95
CA PHE A 56 -0.65 14.06 -0.07
C PHE A 56 -2.04 14.33 0.53
N TRP A 57 -2.46 13.49 1.49
CA TRP A 57 -3.71 13.70 2.21
C TRP A 57 -3.68 14.94 3.08
N SER A 58 -2.58 15.19 3.81
CA SER A 58 -2.48 16.36 4.70
C SER A 58 -2.51 17.67 3.93
N ILE A 59 -1.86 17.74 2.78
CA ILE A 59 -1.89 18.94 1.93
C ILE A 59 -3.27 19.15 1.32
N ALA A 60 -3.90 18.08 0.78
CA ALA A 60 -5.22 18.23 0.15
C ALA A 60 -6.33 18.55 1.16
N LEU A 61 -6.38 17.85 2.31
CA LEU A 61 -7.34 18.15 3.38
C LEU A 61 -7.06 19.48 4.07
N GLY A 62 -5.79 19.88 4.17
CA GLY A 62 -5.42 21.19 4.71
C GLY A 62 -6.05 22.35 3.93
N LYS A 63 -6.18 22.23 2.59
CA LYS A 63 -6.90 23.21 1.75
C LYS A 63 -8.39 23.30 2.09
N LEU A 64 -8.96 22.26 2.69
CA LEU A 64 -10.36 22.18 3.14
C LEU A 64 -10.54 22.58 4.62
N GLY A 65 -9.47 23.07 5.26
CA GLY A 65 -9.49 23.55 6.65
C GLY A 65 -9.24 22.49 7.72
N PHE A 66 -8.74 21.31 7.37
CA PHE A 66 -8.29 20.32 8.35
C PHE A 66 -6.91 20.66 8.89
N GLU A 67 -6.68 20.35 10.17
CA GLU A 67 -5.33 20.21 10.72
C GLU A 67 -4.95 18.73 10.64
N VAL A 68 -3.97 18.38 9.79
CA VAL A 68 -3.62 16.99 9.53
C VAL A 68 -2.19 16.67 9.97
N ASN A 69 -2.01 15.56 10.66
CA ASN A 69 -0.71 15.02 11.07
C ASN A 69 -0.48 13.64 10.45
N GLU A 70 0.67 13.46 9.79
CA GLU A 70 1.09 12.22 9.15
C GLU A 70 2.10 11.48 10.02
N VAL A 71 1.81 10.24 10.38
CA VAL A 71 2.69 9.41 11.22
C VAL A 71 3.09 8.15 10.46
N VAL A 72 4.38 8.04 10.13
CA VAL A 72 4.99 6.80 9.63
C VAL A 72 5.49 6.00 10.82
N SER A 73 4.62 5.20 11.40
CA SER A 73 4.80 4.61 12.72
C SER A 73 5.93 3.57 12.82
N ASN A 74 6.28 2.93 11.72
CA ASN A 74 7.36 1.94 11.68
C ASN A 74 8.71 2.49 11.17
N ALA A 75 8.81 3.80 10.94
CA ALA A 75 10.08 4.46 10.65
C ALA A 75 10.88 4.64 11.95
N GLU A 76 11.57 3.60 12.40
CA GLU A 76 12.22 3.53 13.72
C GLU A 76 13.13 4.73 14.04
N PRO A 77 14.05 5.18 13.14
CA PRO A 77 14.89 6.35 13.42
C PRO A 77 14.05 7.62 13.65
N LEU A 78 13.02 7.83 12.81
CA LEU A 78 12.10 8.96 12.93
C LEU A 78 11.34 8.93 14.27
N GLN A 79 10.76 7.79 14.61
CA GLN A 79 9.95 7.65 15.82
C GLN A 79 10.80 7.81 17.08
N LYS A 80 11.99 7.24 17.11
CA LYS A 80 12.92 7.40 18.22
C LYS A 80 13.46 8.82 18.35
N ALA A 81 13.60 9.56 17.24
CA ALA A 81 13.94 10.98 17.29
C ALA A 81 12.81 11.79 17.94
N TRP A 82 11.54 11.53 17.57
CA TRP A 82 10.37 12.15 18.18
C TRP A 82 10.31 11.93 19.70
N ALA A 83 10.51 10.68 20.13
CA ALA A 83 10.50 10.32 21.55
C ALA A 83 11.64 11.00 22.32
N ARG A 84 12.85 11.03 21.76
CA ARG A 84 14.03 11.67 22.37
C ARG A 84 13.81 13.18 22.58
N GLU A 85 13.27 13.87 21.57
CA GLU A 85 12.99 15.30 21.64
C GLU A 85 11.97 15.70 22.71
N ARG A 86 11.09 14.76 23.10
CA ARG A 86 10.05 14.94 24.11
C ARG A 86 10.39 14.32 25.47
N GLY A 87 11.57 13.74 25.61
CA GLY A 87 11.96 13.03 26.82
C GLY A 87 11.04 11.83 27.15
N LEU A 88 10.40 11.24 26.13
CA LEU A 88 9.49 10.12 26.31
C LEU A 88 10.29 8.83 26.60
N SER A 89 10.02 8.21 27.74
CA SER A 89 10.49 6.85 28.04
C SER A 89 9.53 5.82 27.47
N TYR A 90 10.05 4.80 26.82
CA TYR A 90 9.27 3.73 26.21
C TYR A 90 10.02 2.38 26.34
N ASN A 91 9.28 1.28 26.19
CA ASN A 91 9.86 -0.06 26.15
C ASN A 91 10.36 -0.36 24.73
N GLU A 92 11.65 -0.72 24.60
CA GLU A 92 12.27 -1.03 23.29
C GLU A 92 11.55 -2.15 22.50
N LYS A 93 10.87 -3.08 23.18
CA LYS A 93 10.11 -4.13 22.49
C LYS A 93 8.77 -3.65 21.95
N ASN A 94 8.26 -2.55 22.49
CA ASN A 94 6.93 -2.00 22.18
C ASN A 94 7.01 -0.57 21.65
N TRP A 95 8.20 -0.08 21.28
CA TRP A 95 8.44 1.32 20.90
C TRP A 95 7.44 1.84 19.89
N LEU A 96 7.10 1.02 18.87
CA LEU A 96 6.16 1.40 17.81
C LEU A 96 4.79 1.83 18.39
N PHE A 97 4.21 0.99 19.24
CA PHE A 97 2.89 1.25 19.81
C PHE A 97 2.92 2.37 20.86
N GLU A 98 3.94 2.40 21.70
CA GLU A 98 4.05 3.39 22.79
C GLU A 98 4.32 4.79 22.25
N ILE A 99 5.22 4.95 21.29
CA ILE A 99 5.50 6.24 20.67
C ILE A 99 4.30 6.71 19.85
N THR A 100 3.70 5.83 19.03
CA THR A 100 2.49 6.19 18.27
C THR A 100 1.34 6.62 19.18
N THR A 101 1.13 5.91 20.30
CA THR A 101 0.11 6.30 21.28
C THR A 101 0.41 7.68 21.89
N ALA A 102 1.67 7.98 22.21
CA ALA A 102 2.07 9.29 22.72
C ALA A 102 1.83 10.41 21.69
N GLN A 103 2.14 10.17 20.43
CA GLN A 103 1.85 11.12 19.33
C GLN A 103 0.36 11.40 19.19
N ILE A 104 -0.50 10.38 19.31
CA ILE A 104 -1.96 10.56 19.26
C ILE A 104 -2.44 11.37 20.45
N LYS A 105 -1.94 11.09 21.66
CA LYS A 105 -2.28 11.83 22.88
C LYS A 105 -1.85 13.30 22.81
N GLU A 106 -0.68 13.59 22.22
CA GLU A 106 -0.19 14.96 22.05
C GLU A 106 -1.02 15.71 20.99
N PHE A 107 -1.24 15.09 19.84
CA PHE A 107 -1.98 15.72 18.76
C PHE A 107 -3.48 15.84 19.05
N ARG A 108 -4.09 14.92 19.81
CA ARG A 108 -5.53 14.91 20.17
C ARG A 108 -6.44 15.00 18.94
N PRO A 109 -6.39 14.04 18.02
CA PRO A 109 -7.21 14.08 16.82
C PRO A 109 -8.71 13.89 17.12
N ASP A 110 -9.57 14.51 16.31
CA ASP A 110 -10.99 14.18 16.20
C ASP A 110 -11.19 12.92 15.35
N VAL A 111 -10.35 12.77 14.31
CA VAL A 111 -10.40 11.70 13.34
C VAL A 111 -9.06 10.96 13.35
N LEU A 112 -9.11 9.65 13.57
CA LEU A 112 -7.96 8.76 13.43
C LEU A 112 -8.10 7.95 12.14
N PHE A 113 -7.16 8.10 11.21
CA PHE A 113 -7.15 7.37 9.95
C PHE A 113 -6.02 6.34 9.92
N ILE A 114 -6.34 5.07 10.01
CA ILE A 114 -5.38 3.96 10.06
C ILE A 114 -5.32 3.27 8.70
N THR A 115 -4.13 3.23 8.10
CA THR A 115 -3.94 2.61 6.78
C THR A 115 -3.29 1.23 6.83
N ASP A 116 -2.90 0.77 8.02
CA ASP A 116 -2.32 -0.57 8.23
C ASP A 116 -3.19 -1.38 9.22
N TYR A 117 -3.94 -2.32 8.69
CA TYR A 117 -4.80 -3.23 9.45
C TYR A 117 -4.09 -4.53 9.89
N TYR A 118 -2.80 -4.69 9.58
CA TYR A 118 -2.01 -5.84 10.03
C TYR A 118 -1.27 -5.57 11.33
N THR A 119 -0.71 -4.36 11.47
CA THR A 119 0.06 -3.96 12.66
C THR A 119 -0.86 -3.62 13.82
N TYR A 120 -1.93 -2.87 13.55
CA TYR A 120 -2.83 -2.38 14.59
C TYR A 120 -3.99 -3.35 14.83
N THR A 121 -3.95 -4.03 15.98
CA THR A 121 -4.97 -5.03 16.36
C THR A 121 -6.23 -4.38 16.94
N ALA A 122 -7.34 -5.12 16.93
CA ALA A 122 -8.58 -4.68 17.59
C ALA A 122 -8.38 -4.35 19.08
N ALA A 123 -7.57 -5.13 19.79
CA ALA A 123 -7.26 -4.90 21.21
C ALA A 123 -6.53 -3.58 21.41
N TYR A 124 -5.54 -3.26 20.57
CA TYR A 124 -4.83 -1.99 20.62
C TYR A 124 -5.77 -0.82 20.38
N LEU A 125 -6.65 -0.90 19.37
CA LEU A 125 -7.58 0.19 19.05
C LEU A 125 -8.60 0.44 20.17
N ARG A 126 -9.14 -0.61 20.81
CA ARG A 126 -9.99 -0.45 21.98
C ARG A 126 -9.29 0.27 23.12
N GLN A 127 -8.05 -0.15 23.42
CA GLN A 127 -7.23 0.51 24.44
C GLN A 127 -6.95 1.97 24.06
N LEU A 128 -6.61 2.24 22.82
CA LEU A 128 -6.33 3.59 22.32
C LEU A 128 -7.55 4.51 22.45
N LYS A 129 -8.73 4.06 22.01
CA LYS A 129 -9.99 4.82 22.16
C LYS A 129 -10.27 5.16 23.63
N SER A 130 -10.03 4.23 24.56
CA SER A 130 -10.22 4.50 26.00
C SER A 130 -9.22 5.53 26.57
N GLN A 131 -8.01 5.60 26.02
CA GLN A 131 -6.95 6.51 26.46
C GLN A 131 -6.98 7.89 25.77
N CYS A 132 -7.67 8.01 24.64
CA CYS A 132 -7.70 9.20 23.80
C CYS A 132 -9.16 9.60 23.49
N PRO A 133 -9.88 10.19 24.46
CA PRO A 133 -11.29 10.53 24.31
C PRO A 133 -11.56 11.64 23.28
N SER A 134 -10.53 12.29 22.74
CA SER A 134 -10.66 13.23 21.63
C SER A 134 -11.07 12.53 20.31
N ILE A 135 -10.77 11.23 20.15
CA ILE A 135 -11.09 10.48 18.94
C ILE A 135 -12.60 10.26 18.85
N ARG A 136 -13.23 10.92 17.90
CA ARG A 136 -14.67 10.84 17.62
C ARG A 136 -14.98 9.90 16.45
N LEU A 137 -14.00 9.71 15.56
CA LEU A 137 -14.17 8.89 14.36
C LEU A 137 -12.89 8.13 14.06
N VAL A 138 -12.99 6.83 13.80
CA VAL A 138 -11.87 5.99 13.34
C VAL A 138 -12.15 5.49 11.93
N LEU A 139 -11.32 5.92 11.00
CA LEU A 139 -11.29 5.44 9.62
C LEU A 139 -10.23 4.35 9.47
N GLY A 140 -10.56 3.27 8.78
CA GLY A 140 -9.61 2.25 8.40
C GLY A 140 -9.51 2.11 6.88
N TRP A 141 -8.33 1.81 6.36
CA TRP A 141 -8.15 1.51 4.95
C TRP A 141 -7.93 0.02 4.74
N CYS A 142 -8.62 -0.57 3.76
CA CYS A 142 -8.38 -1.93 3.31
C CYS A 142 -8.32 -2.01 1.78
N GLY A 143 -7.15 -2.16 1.21
CA GLY A 143 -6.93 -2.25 -0.25
C GLY A 143 -6.40 -3.61 -0.72
N ALA A 144 -6.32 -4.60 0.18
CA ALA A 144 -5.79 -5.93 -0.12
C ALA A 144 -6.51 -7.00 0.73
N PRO A 145 -6.41 -8.28 0.37
CA PRO A 145 -6.99 -9.37 1.15
C PRO A 145 -6.44 -9.42 2.58
N TYR A 146 -7.27 -9.90 3.49
CA TYR A 146 -6.97 -10.02 4.92
C TYR A 146 -7.29 -11.43 5.42
N SER A 147 -6.54 -11.88 6.43
CA SER A 147 -6.79 -13.17 7.11
C SER A 147 -7.57 -13.00 8.42
N ASP A 148 -7.41 -11.85 9.09
CA ASP A 148 -8.13 -11.50 10.31
C ASP A 148 -9.00 -10.27 10.06
N SER A 149 -10.28 -10.39 10.31
CA SER A 149 -11.27 -9.32 10.16
C SER A 149 -11.59 -8.60 11.46
N SER A 150 -11.00 -8.99 12.58
CA SER A 150 -11.35 -8.48 13.91
C SER A 150 -11.12 -6.98 14.06
N VAL A 151 -10.05 -6.46 13.45
CA VAL A 151 -9.70 -5.03 13.50
C VAL A 151 -10.75 -4.14 12.84
N PHE A 152 -11.42 -4.64 11.79
CA PHE A 152 -12.44 -3.86 11.09
C PHE A 152 -13.71 -3.62 11.92
N ALA A 153 -13.87 -4.32 13.05
CA ALA A 153 -14.93 -4.04 14.00
C ALA A 153 -14.69 -2.78 14.82
N GLU A 154 -13.45 -2.33 14.88
CA GLU A 154 -13.04 -1.14 15.63
C GLU A 154 -13.00 0.14 14.77
N TYR A 155 -13.18 0.00 13.46
CA TYR A 155 -13.30 1.14 12.55
C TYR A 155 -14.78 1.54 12.41
N ASP A 156 -15.05 2.83 12.54
CA ASP A 156 -16.39 3.38 12.30
C ASP A 156 -16.71 3.34 10.80
N ILE A 157 -15.71 3.57 9.94
CA ILE A 157 -15.83 3.45 8.49
C ILE A 157 -14.60 2.74 7.91
N VAL A 158 -14.83 1.73 7.08
CA VAL A 158 -13.77 1.08 6.29
C VAL A 158 -13.74 1.68 4.90
N LEU A 159 -12.64 2.33 4.54
CA LEU A 159 -12.39 2.87 3.21
C LEU A 159 -11.67 1.82 2.36
N SER A 160 -11.98 1.75 1.08
CA SER A 160 -11.32 0.84 0.14
C SER A 160 -11.32 1.39 -1.28
N SER A 161 -10.22 1.14 -2.02
CA SER A 161 -10.19 1.36 -3.47
C SER A 161 -10.74 0.16 -4.26
N VAL A 162 -11.04 -0.96 -3.59
CA VAL A 162 -11.51 -2.20 -4.21
C VAL A 162 -13.02 -2.31 -4.00
N PRO A 163 -13.86 -2.11 -5.04
CA PRO A 163 -15.32 -2.16 -4.91
C PRO A 163 -15.85 -3.50 -4.37
N GLU A 164 -15.15 -4.61 -4.66
CA GLU A 164 -15.48 -5.93 -4.14
C GLU A 164 -15.36 -5.98 -2.62
N LEU A 165 -14.31 -5.39 -2.05
CA LEU A 165 -14.13 -5.30 -0.59
C LEU A 165 -15.19 -4.42 0.05
N VAL A 166 -15.54 -3.29 -0.57
CA VAL A 166 -16.63 -2.42 -0.08
C VAL A 166 -17.95 -3.20 0.01
N ARG A 167 -18.29 -3.97 -1.05
CA ARG A 167 -19.49 -4.83 -1.03
C ARG A 167 -19.42 -5.89 0.07
N THR A 168 -18.25 -6.51 0.24
CA THR A 168 -18.03 -7.52 1.28
C THR A 168 -18.21 -6.93 2.69
N PHE A 169 -17.63 -5.76 2.98
CA PHE A 169 -17.80 -5.13 4.28
C PHE A 169 -19.24 -4.73 4.54
N ARG A 170 -19.95 -4.19 3.55
CA ARG A 170 -21.37 -3.83 3.66
C ARG A 170 -22.25 -5.06 3.88
N SER A 171 -21.99 -6.18 3.21
CA SER A 171 -22.72 -7.44 3.43
C SER A 171 -22.49 -8.04 4.82
N GLN A 172 -21.37 -7.68 5.46
CA GLN A 172 -21.06 -8.04 6.85
C GLN A 172 -21.63 -7.02 7.87
N GLY A 173 -22.47 -6.08 7.43
CA GLY A 173 -23.07 -5.05 8.30
C GLY A 173 -22.11 -3.91 8.71
N ARG A 174 -20.98 -3.74 8.03
CA ARG A 174 -20.00 -2.68 8.32
C ARG A 174 -20.26 -1.46 7.43
N HIS A 175 -20.07 -0.28 7.99
CA HIS A 175 -20.04 0.92 7.15
C HIS A 175 -18.75 0.94 6.32
N SER A 176 -18.87 0.99 5.01
CA SER A 176 -17.73 1.01 4.11
C SER A 176 -17.99 1.95 2.93
N GLU A 177 -16.96 2.73 2.56
CA GLU A 177 -17.02 3.70 1.47
C GLU A 177 -15.90 3.44 0.46
N HIS A 178 -16.25 3.62 -0.82
CA HIS A 178 -15.30 3.50 -1.92
C HIS A 178 -14.58 4.84 -2.15
N ILE A 179 -13.24 4.79 -2.13
CA ILE A 179 -12.37 5.90 -2.52
C ILE A 179 -11.24 5.35 -3.38
N ASN A 180 -11.15 5.81 -4.63
CA ASN A 180 -10.04 5.46 -5.51
C ASN A 180 -8.72 6.05 -5.01
N HIS A 181 -7.60 5.47 -5.43
CA HIS A 181 -6.30 6.09 -5.33
C HIS A 181 -6.24 7.38 -6.16
N ALA A 182 -5.17 8.12 -6.02
CA ALA A 182 -4.96 9.40 -6.68
C ALA A 182 -3.49 9.63 -7.02
N PHE A 183 -3.22 10.68 -7.75
CA PHE A 183 -1.89 11.20 -8.04
C PHE A 183 -1.76 12.63 -7.47
N ASP A 184 -0.59 12.95 -6.92
CA ASP A 184 -0.27 14.30 -6.46
C ASP A 184 0.62 15.00 -7.50
N ALA A 185 0.12 16.09 -8.05
CA ALA A 185 0.81 16.83 -9.11
C ALA A 185 2.18 17.40 -8.69
N ARG A 186 2.42 17.59 -7.39
CA ARG A 186 3.71 18.04 -6.84
C ARG A 186 4.86 17.07 -7.14
N VAL A 187 4.55 15.80 -7.42
CA VAL A 187 5.54 14.82 -7.88
C VAL A 187 6.21 15.29 -9.17
N LEU A 188 5.48 15.94 -10.07
CA LEU A 188 6.01 16.45 -11.35
C LEU A 188 7.06 17.57 -11.16
N GLU A 189 7.02 18.26 -10.03
CA GLU A 189 7.98 19.31 -9.68
C GLU A 189 9.27 18.72 -9.08
N ARG A 190 9.23 17.47 -8.61
CA ARG A 190 10.30 16.77 -7.91
C ARG A 190 11.07 15.79 -8.78
N ILE A 191 10.53 15.44 -9.94
CA ILE A 191 11.17 14.55 -10.92
C ILE A 191 11.64 15.34 -12.14
N GLN A 192 12.66 14.82 -12.81
CA GLN A 192 13.16 15.41 -14.05
C GLN A 192 12.32 14.95 -15.24
N ARG A 193 12.03 15.86 -16.17
CA ARG A 193 11.45 15.51 -17.46
C ARG A 193 12.56 15.10 -18.41
N ASP A 194 12.90 13.84 -18.38
CA ASP A 194 13.91 13.27 -19.26
C ASP A 194 13.27 12.66 -20.50
N GLU A 195 14.10 12.47 -21.54
CA GLU A 195 13.71 11.61 -22.66
C GLU A 195 13.48 10.17 -22.19
N ALA A 196 12.51 9.49 -22.76
CA ALA A 196 12.21 8.10 -22.42
C ALA A 196 13.39 7.20 -22.80
N LYS A 197 13.90 6.45 -21.81
CA LYS A 197 15.07 5.57 -21.96
C LYS A 197 14.69 4.09 -22.02
N ASP A 198 13.57 3.70 -21.38
CA ASP A 198 13.08 2.35 -21.35
C ASP A 198 11.85 2.21 -22.25
N ASP A 199 11.86 1.19 -23.09
CA ASP A 199 10.78 0.97 -24.04
C ASP A 199 9.52 0.47 -23.34
N PHE A 200 9.67 -0.54 -22.47
CA PHE A 200 8.57 -1.18 -21.78
C PHE A 200 8.97 -1.55 -20.34
N ALA A 201 8.20 -1.13 -19.36
CA ALA A 201 8.57 -1.21 -17.95
C ALA A 201 7.48 -1.85 -17.08
N PHE A 202 7.88 -2.69 -16.14
CA PHE A 202 7.03 -3.15 -15.03
C PHE A 202 7.68 -2.84 -13.69
N MET A 203 6.97 -2.13 -12.82
CA MET A 203 7.35 -1.86 -11.44
C MET A 203 6.26 -2.33 -10.50
N GLY A 204 6.57 -3.25 -9.61
CA GLY A 204 5.56 -3.78 -8.71
C GLY A 204 6.03 -4.92 -7.82
N THR A 205 5.09 -5.66 -7.27
CA THR A 205 5.35 -6.82 -6.43
C THR A 205 4.77 -8.08 -7.07
N ILE A 206 5.48 -9.19 -6.98
CA ILE A 206 4.98 -10.52 -7.32
C ILE A 206 4.97 -11.33 -6.02
N ALA A 207 3.85 -11.31 -5.31
CA ALA A 207 3.70 -12.02 -4.04
C ALA A 207 3.12 -13.41 -4.28
N LYS A 208 3.87 -14.46 -3.90
CA LYS A 208 3.45 -15.86 -4.04
C LYS A 208 2.77 -16.43 -2.79
N LYS A 209 2.65 -15.66 -1.72
CA LYS A 209 2.19 -16.18 -0.42
C LYS A 209 0.72 -16.55 -0.35
N SER A 210 -0.11 -16.22 -1.32
CA SER A 210 -1.55 -16.35 -1.18
C SER A 210 -2.32 -16.31 -2.50
N GLU A 211 -1.72 -16.85 -3.57
CA GLU A 211 -2.36 -16.92 -4.89
C GLU A 211 -2.77 -15.55 -5.51
N PHE A 212 -2.28 -14.43 -4.94
CA PHE A 212 -2.67 -13.08 -5.37
C PHE A 212 -2.11 -12.64 -6.72
N HIS A 213 -1.03 -13.24 -7.19
CA HIS A 213 -0.29 -12.79 -8.36
C HIS A 213 0.10 -13.94 -9.30
N ASN A 214 -0.66 -15.02 -9.32
CA ASN A 214 -0.35 -16.15 -10.20
C ASN A 214 -0.52 -15.78 -11.67
N SER A 215 -1.59 -15.06 -12.00
CA SER A 215 -1.82 -14.54 -13.34
C SER A 215 -0.75 -13.53 -13.76
N ARG A 216 -0.34 -12.66 -12.84
CA ARG A 216 0.71 -11.65 -13.05
C ARG A 216 2.07 -12.27 -13.35
N GLU A 217 2.51 -13.27 -12.58
CA GLU A 217 3.79 -13.93 -12.81
C GLU A 217 3.82 -14.60 -14.19
N SER A 218 2.75 -15.33 -14.54
CA SER A 218 2.63 -15.98 -15.84
C SER A 218 2.69 -14.99 -17.01
N LEU A 219 2.01 -13.86 -16.88
CA LEU A 219 2.06 -12.79 -17.88
C LEU A 219 3.48 -12.22 -18.03
N ILE A 220 4.13 -11.85 -16.91
CA ILE A 220 5.47 -11.26 -16.92
C ILE A 220 6.48 -12.21 -17.54
N VAL A 221 6.40 -13.51 -17.25
CA VAL A 221 7.28 -14.53 -17.85
C VAL A 221 7.16 -14.54 -19.37
N LYS A 222 5.94 -14.55 -19.91
CA LYS A 222 5.70 -14.52 -21.36
C LYS A 222 6.20 -13.24 -22.01
N LEU A 223 6.00 -12.11 -21.35
CA LEU A 223 6.43 -10.80 -21.86
C LEU A 223 7.95 -10.63 -21.86
N ILE A 224 8.67 -11.16 -20.86
CA ILE A 224 10.15 -11.15 -20.82
C ILE A 224 10.73 -11.90 -22.03
N GLU A 225 10.11 -13.00 -22.46
CA GLU A 225 10.57 -13.80 -23.57
C GLU A 225 10.29 -13.18 -24.94
N SER A 226 9.33 -12.24 -25.04
CA SER A 226 8.80 -11.75 -26.30
C SER A 226 8.92 -10.23 -26.52
N THR A 227 9.35 -9.48 -25.49
CA THR A 227 9.40 -8.01 -25.54
C THR A 227 10.62 -7.46 -24.79
N PRO A 228 11.00 -6.20 -25.01
CA PRO A 228 12.06 -5.54 -24.24
C PRO A 228 11.59 -5.12 -22.83
N LEU A 229 10.84 -5.98 -22.12
CA LEU A 229 10.32 -5.67 -20.80
C LEU A 229 11.44 -5.57 -19.78
N THR A 230 11.62 -4.39 -19.20
CA THR A 230 12.48 -4.16 -18.04
C THR A 230 11.63 -4.21 -16.77
N ILE A 231 12.10 -4.93 -15.74
CA ILE A 231 11.32 -5.15 -14.51
C ILE A 231 12.09 -4.71 -13.27
N TRP A 232 11.36 -4.06 -12.35
CA TRP A 232 11.86 -3.66 -11.01
C TRP A 232 10.95 -4.26 -9.96
N ILE A 233 11.47 -5.25 -9.25
CA ILE A 233 10.72 -5.99 -8.23
C ILE A 233 11.61 -6.39 -7.05
N ASP A 234 11.03 -6.60 -5.88
CA ASP A 234 11.73 -7.23 -4.77
C ASP A 234 11.85 -8.75 -5.01
N THR A 235 13.06 -9.21 -5.27
CA THR A 235 13.39 -10.61 -5.49
C THR A 235 13.85 -11.32 -4.22
N LYS A 236 13.88 -10.63 -3.07
CA LYS A 236 14.37 -11.20 -1.81
C LYS A 236 13.51 -12.40 -1.41
N GLY A 237 14.06 -13.58 -1.59
CA GLY A 237 13.49 -14.82 -1.09
C GLY A 237 13.50 -14.88 0.44
N ALA A 238 12.91 -15.95 1.00
CA ALA A 238 12.96 -16.18 2.44
C ALA A 238 14.41 -16.15 2.96
N SER A 239 14.66 -15.32 3.98
CA SER A 239 15.97 -15.22 4.64
C SER A 239 16.39 -16.58 5.23
N TRP A 240 17.68 -16.75 5.52
CA TRP A 240 18.17 -17.94 6.19
C TRP A 240 17.44 -18.22 7.52
N GLN A 241 17.16 -17.18 8.30
CA GLN A 241 16.39 -17.27 9.54
C GLN A 241 14.94 -17.71 9.32
N GLN A 242 14.29 -17.21 8.27
CA GLN A 242 12.95 -17.66 7.88
C GLN A 242 12.97 -19.11 7.42
N ARG A 243 13.96 -19.52 6.64
CA ARG A 243 14.11 -20.92 6.19
C ARG A 243 14.30 -21.84 7.36
N SER A 244 15.23 -21.56 8.29
CA SER A 244 15.46 -22.37 9.48
C SER A 244 14.22 -22.44 10.38
N SER A 245 13.50 -21.32 10.57
CA SER A 245 12.27 -21.32 11.36
C SER A 245 11.16 -22.17 10.73
N VAL A 246 11.04 -22.16 9.40
CA VAL A 246 10.07 -23.00 8.68
C VAL A 246 10.47 -24.47 8.77
N LEU A 247 11.76 -24.81 8.61
CA LEU A 247 12.24 -26.17 8.77
C LEU A 247 11.99 -26.71 10.17
N LEU A 248 12.25 -25.92 11.21
CA LEU A 248 11.91 -26.27 12.60
C LEU A 248 10.41 -26.49 12.79
N ARG A 249 9.57 -25.66 12.22
CA ARG A 249 8.10 -25.82 12.26
C ARG A 249 7.65 -27.07 11.50
N GLN A 250 8.25 -27.34 10.34
CA GLN A 250 7.97 -28.59 9.60
C GLN A 250 8.31 -29.81 10.43
N TRP A 251 9.50 -29.82 11.05
CA TRP A 251 9.91 -30.89 11.92
C TRP A 251 8.97 -31.08 13.11
N ALA A 252 8.57 -29.99 13.78
CA ALA A 252 7.60 -30.03 14.87
C ALA A 252 6.22 -30.55 14.39
N PHE A 253 5.76 -30.13 13.21
CA PHE A 253 4.52 -30.62 12.62
C PHE A 253 4.59 -32.12 12.34
N ASP A 254 5.67 -32.57 11.67
CA ASP A 254 5.88 -33.97 11.29
C ASP A 254 5.99 -34.87 12.53
N ALA A 255 6.68 -34.40 13.59
CA ALA A 255 6.78 -35.10 14.86
C ALA A 255 5.42 -35.26 15.56
N VAL A 256 4.62 -34.20 15.63
CA VAL A 256 3.25 -34.26 16.22
C VAL A 256 2.35 -35.20 15.43
N GLN A 257 2.44 -35.18 14.09
CA GLN A 257 1.68 -36.09 13.26
C GLN A 257 2.11 -37.55 13.42
N ALA A 258 3.42 -37.81 13.61
CA ALA A 258 3.94 -39.17 13.86
C ALA A 258 3.46 -39.70 15.23
N VAL A 259 3.51 -38.89 16.29
CA VAL A 259 3.03 -39.24 17.61
C VAL A 259 1.51 -39.53 17.63
N ASN A 260 0.74 -38.73 16.87
CA ASN A 260 -0.70 -38.92 16.71
C ASN A 260 -1.01 -40.28 15.99
N ARG A 261 -0.25 -40.58 14.92
CA ARG A 261 -0.37 -41.89 14.20
C ARG A 261 0.03 -43.07 15.06
N ALA A 262 0.91 -42.87 16.05
CA ALA A 262 1.30 -43.90 17.03
C ALA A 262 0.26 -44.12 18.15
N GLY A 263 -0.94 -43.48 18.06
CA GLY A 263 -2.06 -43.74 18.96
C GLY A 263 -2.14 -42.80 20.15
N VAL A 264 -1.31 -41.78 20.27
CA VAL A 264 -1.46 -40.77 21.35
C VAL A 264 -2.65 -39.89 21.02
N SER A 265 -3.56 -39.80 21.99
CA SER A 265 -4.82 -39.07 21.78
C SER A 265 -4.58 -37.58 21.57
N ASP A 266 -5.46 -36.98 20.76
CA ASP A 266 -5.47 -35.54 20.51
C ASP A 266 -5.60 -34.70 21.78
N VAL A 267 -6.31 -35.21 22.80
CA VAL A 267 -6.46 -34.53 24.10
C VAL A 267 -5.13 -34.47 24.84
N THR A 268 -4.36 -35.55 24.81
CA THR A 268 -3.03 -35.61 25.45
C THR A 268 -2.04 -34.66 24.75
N LEU A 269 -2.05 -34.60 23.44
CA LEU A 269 -1.20 -33.67 22.66
C LEU A 269 -1.56 -32.20 22.91
N ALA A 270 -2.82 -31.91 23.19
CA ALA A 270 -3.29 -30.52 23.45
C ALA A 270 -2.75 -29.99 24.79
N THR A 271 -2.42 -30.85 25.76
CA THR A 271 -1.86 -30.42 27.04
C THR A 271 -0.38 -30.03 26.97
N LEU A 272 0.32 -30.42 25.90
CA LEU A 272 1.73 -30.09 25.74
C LEU A 272 1.87 -28.71 25.01
N PRO A 273 2.64 -27.76 25.58
CA PRO A 273 2.69 -26.36 25.10
C PRO A 273 3.06 -26.22 23.62
N ILE A 274 3.99 -27.06 23.15
CA ILE A 274 4.44 -27.01 21.71
C ILE A 274 3.45 -27.80 20.84
N ALA A 275 3.09 -29.02 21.22
CA ALA A 275 2.18 -29.85 20.44
C ALA A 275 0.79 -29.23 20.30
N GLY A 276 0.27 -28.61 21.36
CA GLY A 276 -0.99 -27.89 21.33
C GLY A 276 -1.02 -26.72 20.35
N ARG A 277 0.09 -25.97 20.22
CA ARG A 277 0.23 -24.91 19.19
C ARG A 277 0.35 -25.47 17.79
N VAL A 278 1.13 -26.53 17.60
CA VAL A 278 1.34 -27.19 16.30
C VAL A 278 0.04 -27.77 15.74
N ARG A 279 -0.81 -28.33 16.60
CA ARG A 279 -2.14 -28.85 16.21
C ARG A 279 -3.08 -27.80 15.63
N GLN A 280 -2.91 -26.54 16.00
CA GLN A 280 -3.72 -25.45 15.43
C GLN A 280 -3.35 -25.17 13.97
N TRP A 281 -2.22 -25.69 13.47
CA TRP A 281 -1.83 -25.52 12.08
C TRP A 281 -2.65 -26.47 11.19
N LYS A 282 -3.50 -25.89 10.36
CA LYS A 282 -4.34 -26.66 9.42
C LYS A 282 -3.52 -27.41 8.37
N THR A 283 -2.35 -26.88 8.03
CA THR A 283 -1.47 -27.41 7.00
C THR A 283 -0.02 -27.40 7.45
N ARG A 284 0.80 -28.28 6.88
CA ARG A 284 2.25 -28.29 7.10
C ARG A 284 2.87 -26.97 6.67
N PRO A 285 3.63 -26.27 7.53
CA PRO A 285 4.30 -25.04 7.16
C PRO A 285 5.18 -25.23 5.93
N SER A 286 5.11 -24.31 4.98
CA SER A 286 5.94 -24.36 3.77
C SER A 286 6.67 -23.03 3.56
N LEU A 287 7.81 -23.10 2.90
CA LEU A 287 8.47 -21.89 2.39
C LEU A 287 7.60 -21.27 1.30
N PRO A 288 7.56 -19.92 1.22
CA PRO A 288 6.92 -19.28 0.10
C PRO A 288 7.56 -19.80 -1.22
N PRO A 289 6.75 -20.07 -2.25
CA PRO A 289 7.25 -20.47 -3.54
C PRO A 289 8.27 -19.45 -4.07
N ARG A 290 9.28 -19.92 -4.79
CA ARG A 290 10.25 -19.03 -5.45
C ARG A 290 9.61 -18.42 -6.69
N LEU A 291 10.03 -17.21 -7.04
CA LEU A 291 9.76 -16.63 -8.34
C LEU A 291 10.38 -17.46 -9.46
N ASP A 292 9.78 -17.39 -10.64
CA ASP A 292 10.32 -18.04 -11.83
C ASP A 292 11.77 -17.58 -12.09
N ALA A 293 12.63 -18.52 -12.47
CA ALA A 293 14.06 -18.26 -12.69
C ALA A 293 14.31 -17.24 -13.82
N ARG A 294 13.40 -17.15 -14.80
CA ARG A 294 13.47 -16.17 -15.89
C ARG A 294 13.30 -14.76 -15.37
N ILE A 295 12.37 -14.54 -14.43
CA ILE A 295 12.18 -13.28 -13.76
C ILE A 295 13.41 -12.91 -12.93
N LEU A 296 13.90 -13.85 -12.11
CA LEU A 296 15.07 -13.62 -11.25
C LEU A 296 16.33 -13.22 -12.02
N ARG A 297 16.45 -13.67 -13.29
CA ARG A 297 17.60 -13.37 -14.14
C ARG A 297 17.64 -11.93 -14.64
N VAL A 298 16.47 -11.31 -14.84
CA VAL A 298 16.34 -9.98 -15.46
C VAL A 298 15.80 -8.91 -14.52
N ALA A 299 15.46 -9.29 -13.29
CA ALA A 299 14.90 -8.37 -12.32
C ALA A 299 15.94 -7.37 -11.81
N ASN A 300 15.60 -6.10 -11.88
CA ASN A 300 16.30 -5.02 -11.20
C ASN A 300 15.79 -4.88 -9.76
N PRO A 301 16.59 -4.29 -8.85
CA PRO A 301 16.14 -3.93 -7.52
C PRO A 301 14.87 -3.08 -7.53
N PRO A 302 14.00 -3.20 -6.51
CA PRO A 302 12.78 -2.41 -6.45
C PRO A 302 13.10 -0.91 -6.33
N LEU A 303 12.29 -0.09 -6.98
CA LEU A 303 12.33 1.37 -6.88
C LEU A 303 11.18 1.86 -5.99
N PHE A 304 11.46 2.90 -5.22
CA PHE A 304 10.51 3.49 -4.30
C PHE A 304 10.49 5.02 -4.44
N GLY A 305 9.41 5.64 -3.96
CA GLY A 305 9.30 7.09 -3.88
C GLY A 305 9.58 7.80 -5.21
N LEU A 306 10.33 8.87 -5.17
CA LEU A 306 10.65 9.68 -6.36
C LEU A 306 11.43 8.90 -7.43
N GLU A 307 12.28 7.95 -7.04
CA GLU A 307 13.01 7.11 -8.01
C GLU A 307 12.03 6.28 -8.86
N MET A 308 10.98 5.75 -8.25
CA MET A 308 9.93 5.01 -8.96
C MET A 308 9.15 5.93 -9.92
N PHE A 309 8.76 7.12 -9.49
CA PHE A 309 8.08 8.06 -10.36
C PHE A 309 8.98 8.54 -11.51
N GLN A 310 10.26 8.78 -11.23
CA GLN A 310 11.23 9.13 -12.26
C GLN A 310 11.37 8.03 -13.30
N GLN A 311 11.41 6.77 -12.86
CA GLN A 311 11.52 5.63 -13.76
C GLN A 311 10.23 5.42 -14.58
N LEU A 312 9.06 5.62 -13.98
CA LEU A 312 7.79 5.60 -14.72
C LEU A 312 7.77 6.67 -15.82
N GLN A 313 8.22 7.89 -15.51
CA GLN A 313 8.29 9.00 -16.47
C GLN A 313 9.26 8.69 -17.64
N ARG A 314 10.36 7.98 -17.37
CA ARG A 314 11.36 7.55 -18.37
C ARG A 314 10.91 6.36 -19.22
N SER A 315 9.78 5.73 -18.87
CA SER A 315 9.28 4.53 -19.56
C SER A 315 8.29 4.94 -20.64
N ARG A 316 8.52 4.52 -21.89
CA ARG A 316 7.62 4.75 -23.03
C ARG A 316 6.26 4.12 -22.79
N VAL A 317 6.25 2.86 -22.33
CA VAL A 317 5.06 2.12 -21.94
C VAL A 317 5.25 1.54 -20.55
N SER A 318 4.30 1.75 -19.64
CA SER A 318 4.26 1.15 -18.32
C SER A 318 3.21 0.05 -18.26
N LEU A 319 3.64 -1.17 -17.91
CA LEU A 319 2.73 -2.29 -17.69
C LEU A 319 2.10 -2.20 -16.31
N ASN A 320 0.79 -2.31 -16.27
CA ASN A 320 0.02 -2.56 -15.06
C ASN A 320 -0.75 -3.88 -15.17
N THR A 321 -0.93 -4.54 -14.05
CA THR A 321 -1.82 -5.68 -13.89
C THR A 321 -2.36 -5.69 -12.47
N HIS A 322 -3.66 -5.89 -12.32
CA HIS A 322 -4.33 -5.89 -11.02
C HIS A 322 -4.03 -7.18 -10.24
N ILE A 323 -4.23 -7.13 -8.95
CA ILE A 323 -4.19 -8.31 -8.07
C ILE A 323 -5.44 -9.16 -8.28
N ASP A 324 -5.34 -10.46 -8.04
CA ASP A 324 -6.42 -11.42 -8.36
C ASP A 324 -7.74 -11.15 -7.59
N ILE A 325 -7.70 -10.50 -6.41
CA ILE A 325 -8.91 -10.08 -5.68
C ILE A 325 -9.67 -8.96 -6.39
N SER A 326 -8.98 -8.13 -7.15
CA SER A 326 -9.57 -7.09 -8.00
C SER A 326 -9.88 -7.68 -9.37
N SER A 327 -10.65 -8.77 -9.37
CA SER A 327 -10.90 -9.57 -10.58
C SER A 327 -11.70 -8.80 -11.63
N THR A 328 -12.66 -7.99 -11.20
CA THR A 328 -13.61 -7.29 -12.08
C THR A 328 -13.38 -5.78 -12.17
N HIS A 329 -12.83 -5.13 -11.13
CA HIS A 329 -12.68 -3.69 -11.09
C HIS A 329 -11.21 -3.25 -11.02
N ALA A 330 -10.89 -2.20 -11.74
CA ALA A 330 -9.60 -1.51 -11.66
C ALA A 330 -9.53 -0.71 -10.34
N SER A 331 -8.43 -0.87 -9.58
CA SER A 331 -8.38 -0.34 -8.22
C SER A 331 -6.98 -0.02 -7.69
N ASN A 332 -5.89 -0.23 -8.45
CA ASN A 332 -4.54 -0.06 -7.93
C ASN A 332 -3.95 1.35 -8.18
N MET A 333 -2.92 1.69 -7.40
CA MET A 333 -2.25 3.00 -7.47
C MET A 333 -1.58 3.24 -8.81
N ARG A 334 -1.03 2.19 -9.45
CA ARG A 334 -0.27 2.31 -10.69
C ARG A 334 -1.05 2.95 -11.84
N LEU A 335 -2.37 2.82 -11.85
CA LEU A 335 -3.23 3.51 -12.81
C LEU A 335 -2.97 5.01 -12.82
N TYR A 336 -2.89 5.60 -11.62
CA TYR A 336 -2.76 7.04 -11.43
C TYR A 336 -1.31 7.51 -11.41
N GLU A 337 -0.40 6.68 -10.90
CA GLU A 337 1.03 6.99 -10.84
C GLU A 337 1.67 7.05 -12.24
N ALA A 338 1.42 6.04 -13.07
CA ALA A 338 1.99 5.98 -14.42
C ALA A 338 1.38 7.04 -15.34
N THR A 339 0.06 7.18 -15.35
CA THR A 339 -0.61 8.22 -16.15
C THR A 339 -0.29 9.61 -15.64
N GLY A 340 -0.20 9.81 -14.32
CA GLY A 340 0.13 11.08 -13.70
C GLY A 340 1.49 11.63 -14.13
N VAL A 341 2.51 10.78 -14.24
CA VAL A 341 3.84 11.19 -14.74
C VAL A 341 3.92 11.25 -16.26
N GLY A 342 2.87 10.88 -17.00
CA GLY A 342 2.80 10.94 -18.47
C GLY A 342 3.41 9.73 -19.18
N SER A 343 3.51 8.57 -18.53
CA SER A 343 3.80 7.31 -19.20
C SER A 343 2.57 6.73 -19.88
N CYS A 344 2.72 6.13 -21.05
CA CYS A 344 1.62 5.40 -21.71
C CYS A 344 1.32 4.13 -20.91
N LEU A 345 0.14 4.06 -20.32
CA LEU A 345 -0.25 2.92 -19.46
C LEU A 345 -0.87 1.81 -20.29
N LEU A 346 -0.30 0.61 -20.21
CA LEU A 346 -0.87 -0.64 -20.72
C LEU A 346 -1.35 -1.47 -19.51
N THR A 347 -2.67 -1.71 -19.41
CA THR A 347 -3.28 -2.33 -18.22
C THR A 347 -4.28 -3.42 -18.58
N ASP A 348 -4.50 -4.39 -17.69
CA ASP A 348 -5.54 -5.40 -17.85
C ASP A 348 -6.94 -4.76 -17.82
N SER A 349 -7.78 -5.20 -18.75
CA SER A 349 -9.17 -4.69 -18.92
C SER A 349 -10.01 -5.04 -17.70
N LYS A 350 -10.77 -4.05 -17.20
CA LYS A 350 -11.68 -4.17 -16.07
C LYS A 350 -13.01 -3.48 -16.37
N SER A 351 -14.09 -3.95 -15.74
CA SER A 351 -15.45 -3.50 -16.04
C SER A 351 -15.71 -2.02 -15.78
N ASN A 352 -14.98 -1.41 -14.86
CA ASN A 352 -15.09 0.01 -14.52
C ASN A 352 -14.01 0.87 -15.21
N MET A 353 -13.30 0.35 -16.23
CA MET A 353 -12.19 1.10 -16.82
C MET A 353 -12.68 2.41 -17.43
N SER A 354 -13.79 2.39 -18.16
CA SER A 354 -14.37 3.59 -18.80
C SER A 354 -14.85 4.66 -17.81
N GLU A 355 -15.11 4.30 -16.56
CA GLU A 355 -15.40 5.28 -15.50
C GLU A 355 -14.14 6.03 -15.06
N LEU A 356 -12.98 5.39 -15.15
CA LEU A 356 -11.70 5.93 -14.72
C LEU A 356 -10.94 6.58 -15.87
N PHE A 357 -10.78 5.85 -16.95
CA PHE A 357 -10.07 6.27 -18.18
C PHE A 357 -10.76 5.72 -19.42
N GLU A 358 -10.78 6.47 -20.50
CA GLU A 358 -11.27 6.01 -21.78
C GLU A 358 -10.26 5.02 -22.40
N PRO A 359 -10.64 3.72 -22.57
CA PRO A 359 -9.74 2.74 -23.17
C PRO A 359 -9.33 3.11 -24.60
N ASP A 360 -8.06 2.84 -24.93
CA ASP A 360 -7.39 3.12 -26.18
C ASP A 360 -7.31 4.63 -26.58
N VAL A 361 -7.76 5.54 -25.68
CA VAL A 361 -7.67 7.00 -25.79
C VAL A 361 -6.81 7.59 -24.67
N GLU A 362 -7.04 7.19 -23.41
CA GLU A 362 -6.36 7.71 -22.21
C GLU A 362 -5.44 6.65 -21.58
N VAL A 363 -5.76 5.37 -21.74
CA VAL A 363 -4.95 4.20 -21.38
C VAL A 363 -5.17 3.12 -22.42
N VAL A 364 -4.26 2.13 -22.49
CA VAL A 364 -4.44 0.97 -23.38
C VAL A 364 -4.81 -0.23 -22.55
N ALA A 365 -5.94 -0.86 -22.84
CA ALA A 365 -6.44 -2.03 -22.10
C ALA A 365 -6.21 -3.32 -22.87
N TYR A 366 -5.86 -4.42 -22.17
CA TYR A 366 -5.73 -5.77 -22.73
C TYR A 366 -6.53 -6.79 -21.91
N SER A 367 -7.06 -7.82 -22.58
CA SER A 367 -7.87 -8.86 -21.96
C SER A 367 -7.12 -10.18 -21.76
N ASN A 368 -6.06 -10.40 -22.52
CA ASN A 368 -5.21 -11.59 -22.44
C ASN A 368 -3.76 -11.25 -22.82
N TRP A 369 -2.85 -12.24 -22.71
CA TRP A 369 -1.43 -12.00 -22.94
C TRP A 369 -1.09 -11.76 -24.41
N GLU A 370 -1.80 -12.40 -25.33
CA GLU A 370 -1.64 -12.23 -26.79
C GLU A 370 -1.96 -10.80 -27.20
N GLU A 371 -3.09 -10.28 -26.74
CA GLU A 371 -3.48 -8.88 -26.96
C GLU A 371 -2.51 -7.89 -26.28
N CYS A 372 -2.01 -8.23 -25.09
CA CYS A 372 -0.98 -7.43 -24.42
C CYS A 372 0.29 -7.34 -25.28
N LEU A 373 0.75 -8.46 -25.84
CA LEU A 373 1.93 -8.52 -26.71
C LEU A 373 1.73 -7.71 -28.00
N GLU A 374 0.56 -7.86 -28.64
CA GLU A 374 0.21 -7.09 -29.85
C GLU A 374 0.19 -5.59 -29.56
N LYS A 375 -0.51 -5.18 -28.51
CA LYS A 375 -0.65 -3.76 -28.15
C LYS A 375 0.67 -3.13 -27.75
N VAL A 376 1.53 -3.79 -26.98
CA VAL A 376 2.84 -3.24 -26.63
C VAL A 376 3.72 -3.09 -27.90
N SER A 377 3.72 -4.09 -28.78
CA SER A 377 4.48 -4.03 -30.04
C SER A 377 4.01 -2.88 -30.91
N TYR A 378 2.71 -2.69 -31.01
CA TYR A 378 2.09 -1.57 -31.72
C TYR A 378 2.52 -0.22 -31.12
N LEU A 379 2.39 -0.06 -29.79
CA LEU A 379 2.74 1.20 -29.11
C LEU A 379 4.22 1.55 -29.24
N LEU A 380 5.11 0.56 -29.26
CA LEU A 380 6.54 0.79 -29.43
C LEU A 380 6.89 1.23 -30.87
N ALA A 381 6.12 0.75 -31.87
CA ALA A 381 6.30 1.12 -33.26
C ALA A 381 5.66 2.48 -33.65
N HIS A 382 4.61 2.92 -32.91
CA HIS A 382 3.79 4.10 -33.26
C HIS A 382 3.93 5.19 -32.19
N ASN A 383 5.04 5.95 -32.27
CA ASN A 383 5.39 6.97 -31.27
C ASN A 383 4.30 8.04 -31.07
N ASP A 384 3.75 8.57 -32.16
CA ASP A 384 2.79 9.68 -32.09
C ASP A 384 1.49 9.25 -31.40
N GLN A 385 1.01 8.05 -31.70
CA GLN A 385 -0.19 7.52 -31.07
C GLN A 385 0.05 7.21 -29.58
N ARG A 386 1.18 6.58 -29.25
CA ARG A 386 1.59 6.34 -27.88
C ARG A 386 1.65 7.63 -27.07
N GLN A 387 2.29 8.68 -27.64
CA GLN A 387 2.40 9.98 -26.98
C GLN A 387 1.04 10.67 -26.83
N SER A 388 0.17 10.54 -27.82
CA SER A 388 -1.20 11.08 -27.75
C SER A 388 -1.98 10.46 -26.60
N ILE A 389 -1.93 9.13 -26.45
CA ILE A 389 -2.58 8.39 -25.36
C ILE A 389 -1.98 8.78 -24.00
N ALA A 390 -0.66 8.81 -23.90
CA ALA A 390 0.03 9.20 -22.66
C ALA A 390 -0.36 10.61 -22.20
N ASN A 391 -0.39 11.58 -23.14
CA ASN A 391 -0.81 12.94 -22.84
C ASN A 391 -2.29 13.03 -22.43
N ALA A 392 -3.17 12.25 -23.07
CA ALA A 392 -4.59 12.21 -22.71
C ALA A 392 -4.79 11.61 -21.31
N GLY A 393 -4.14 10.48 -21.00
CA GLY A 393 -4.15 9.86 -19.69
C GLY A 393 -3.61 10.78 -18.58
N GLN A 394 -2.53 11.53 -18.87
CA GLN A 394 -2.00 12.50 -17.92
C GLN A 394 -2.99 13.63 -17.63
N ARG A 395 -3.58 14.22 -18.68
CA ARG A 395 -4.61 15.26 -18.51
C ARG A 395 -5.80 14.75 -17.69
N ARG A 396 -6.27 13.53 -17.97
CA ARG A 396 -7.36 12.89 -17.21
C ARG A 396 -7.00 12.74 -15.74
N THR A 397 -5.80 12.23 -15.46
CA THR A 397 -5.34 12.00 -14.08
C THR A 397 -5.23 13.30 -13.30
N LEU A 398 -4.60 14.33 -13.88
CA LEU A 398 -4.42 15.62 -13.21
C LEU A 398 -5.76 16.36 -12.97
N ARG A 399 -6.75 16.16 -13.85
CA ARG A 399 -8.07 16.81 -13.72
C ARG A 399 -8.98 16.07 -12.72
N ASP A 400 -9.09 14.73 -12.84
CA ASP A 400 -10.16 13.96 -12.20
C ASP A 400 -9.67 13.00 -11.13
N HIS A 401 -8.37 12.73 -11.06
CA HIS A 401 -7.79 11.72 -10.16
C HIS A 401 -6.69 12.30 -9.27
N SER A 402 -6.83 13.56 -8.87
CA SER A 402 -5.92 14.20 -7.91
C SER A 402 -6.28 13.86 -6.45
N PHE A 403 -5.35 14.11 -5.52
CA PHE A 403 -5.64 14.01 -4.09
C PHE A 403 -6.66 15.04 -3.64
N GLU A 404 -6.75 16.20 -4.28
CA GLU A 404 -7.80 17.19 -4.03
C GLU A 404 -9.19 16.60 -4.29
N ASN A 405 -9.41 15.96 -5.46
CA ASN A 405 -10.69 15.29 -5.74
C ASN A 405 -11.04 14.20 -4.70
N ARG A 406 -10.04 13.51 -4.17
CA ARG A 406 -10.26 12.50 -3.12
C ARG A 406 -10.48 13.12 -1.76
N ALA A 407 -9.83 14.24 -1.46
CA ALA A 407 -10.03 15.00 -0.22
C ALA A 407 -11.45 15.55 -0.12
N ASP A 408 -12.02 16.08 -1.20
CA ASP A 408 -13.43 16.52 -1.24
C ASP A 408 -14.39 15.37 -0.87
N ARG A 409 -14.13 14.18 -1.42
CA ARG A 409 -14.92 12.99 -1.09
C ARG A 409 -14.74 12.56 0.37
N LEU A 410 -13.50 12.56 0.87
CA LEU A 410 -13.20 12.17 2.24
C LEU A 410 -13.76 13.18 3.24
N ASP A 411 -13.67 14.47 2.96
CA ASP A 411 -14.28 15.56 3.75
C ASP A 411 -15.79 15.33 3.93
N HIS A 412 -16.49 15.03 2.80
CA HIS A 412 -17.93 14.73 2.85
C HIS A 412 -18.24 13.53 3.76
N ILE A 413 -17.44 12.44 3.64
CA ILE A 413 -17.60 11.24 4.48
C ILE A 413 -17.39 11.57 5.96
N ILE A 414 -16.32 12.30 6.28
CA ILE A 414 -15.97 12.69 7.65
C ILE A 414 -17.05 13.59 8.26
N LYS A 415 -17.44 14.66 7.57
CA LYS A 415 -18.45 15.62 8.06
C LYS A 415 -19.79 14.93 8.32
N LYS A 416 -20.21 14.04 7.41
CA LYS A 416 -21.44 13.25 7.59
C LYS A 416 -21.36 12.31 8.80
N ALA A 417 -20.19 11.76 9.10
CA ALA A 417 -20.01 10.85 10.23
C ALA A 417 -19.87 11.58 11.58
N LEU A 418 -19.40 12.85 11.58
CA LEU A 418 -19.23 13.66 12.77
C LEU A 418 -20.50 14.47 13.15
N ALA A 419 -21.43 14.64 12.20
CA ALA A 419 -22.71 15.31 12.42
C ALA A 419 -23.64 14.47 13.27
#